data_032176756e10f355ad7459d65d808a91
#
_entry.id   032176756e10f355ad7459d65d808a91
#
_cell.length_a   1.000
_cell.length_b   1.000
_cell.length_c   1.000
_cell.angle_alpha   90.00
_cell.angle_beta   90.00
_cell.angle_gamma   90.00
#
_symmetry.space_group_name_H-M   'P 1'
#
loop_
_entity.id
_entity.type
_entity.pdbx_description
1 polymer ?
#
loop_
_entity_poly.entity_id
_entity_poly.type
_entity_poly.pdbx_seq_one_letter_code
_entity_poly.pdbx_strand_id
1 'polypeptide(L)'
;MHEFRADQVREAAFVKLLAGARAQLATLYASGLAPEPMRKQKAAILAALGADIRAFEQREGVSYPLYDQWIKEGLNNARLASVATYYDCVPGFKRLLAQQDQDLPRFYAAARELAHRSRAERHALLCGSAAAAADAEED
;
A
#
# COMPACT_ATOMS: atom_id res chain seq x y z
N MET A 1 -19.96 12.78 7.92
CA MET A 1 -18.60 13.17 8.34
C MET A 1 -17.92 12.11 9.19
N HIS A 2 -18.59 11.57 10.22
CA HIS A 2 -17.99 10.52 11.08
C HIS A 2 -17.75 9.19 10.36
N GLU A 3 -18.64 8.74 9.50
CA GLU A 3 -18.46 7.51 8.72
C GLU A 3 -17.27 7.58 7.78
N PHE A 4 -17.09 8.70 7.08
CA PHE A 4 -15.98 8.91 6.16
C PHE A 4 -14.62 8.83 6.87
N ARG A 5 -14.49 9.43 8.07
CA ARG A 5 -13.26 9.31 8.88
C ARG A 5 -13.01 7.89 9.38
N ALA A 6 -14.07 7.19 9.80
CA ALA A 6 -13.96 5.80 10.22
C ALA A 6 -13.50 4.90 9.07
N ASP A 7 -13.99 5.13 7.87
CA ASP A 7 -13.59 4.40 6.66
C ASP A 7 -12.13 4.68 6.31
N GLN A 8 -11.66 5.92 6.41
CA GLN A 8 -10.26 6.27 6.17
C GLN A 8 -9.31 5.62 7.19
N VAL A 9 -9.68 5.61 8.47
CA VAL A 9 -8.88 4.96 9.52
C VAL A 9 -8.83 3.45 9.28
N ARG A 10 -9.93 2.85 8.90
CA ARG A 10 -10.02 1.42 8.57
C ARG A 10 -9.15 1.08 7.36
N GLU A 11 -9.23 1.88 6.30
CA GLU A 11 -8.41 1.70 5.11
C GLU A 11 -6.92 1.81 5.43
N ALA A 12 -6.52 2.81 6.20
CA ALA A 12 -5.13 2.98 6.63
C ALA A 12 -4.64 1.77 7.45
N ALA A 13 -5.46 1.25 8.35
CA ALA A 13 -5.12 0.05 9.12
C ALA A 13 -4.98 -1.20 8.24
N PHE A 14 -5.86 -1.36 7.24
CA PHE A 14 -5.76 -2.44 6.25
C PHE A 14 -4.48 -2.35 5.43
N VAL A 15 -4.15 -1.16 4.94
CA VAL A 15 -2.90 -0.91 4.18
C VAL A 15 -1.66 -1.25 5.02
N LYS A 16 -1.67 -1.00 6.33
CA LYS A 16 -0.58 -1.38 7.22
C LYS A 16 -0.34 -2.89 7.28
N LEU A 17 -1.40 -3.71 7.21
CA LEU A 17 -1.25 -5.16 7.14
C LEU A 17 -0.46 -5.57 5.88
N LEU A 18 -0.83 -5.02 4.75
CA LEU A 18 -0.17 -5.30 3.47
C LEU A 18 1.29 -4.80 3.46
N ALA A 19 1.52 -3.60 3.96
CA ALA A 19 2.86 -3.01 4.07
C ALA A 19 3.76 -3.82 5.00
N GLY A 20 3.23 -4.31 6.13
CA GLY A 20 3.95 -5.17 7.06
C GLY A 20 4.40 -6.48 6.43
N ALA A 21 3.53 -7.14 5.70
CA ALA A 21 3.88 -8.37 4.97
C ALA A 21 4.94 -8.12 3.89
N ARG A 22 4.84 -7.00 3.16
CA ARG A 22 5.85 -6.61 2.17
C ARG A 22 7.22 -6.37 2.81
N ALA A 23 7.26 -5.68 3.94
CA ALA A 23 8.49 -5.43 4.69
C ALA A 23 9.14 -6.75 5.15
N GLN A 24 8.35 -7.69 5.65
CA GLN A 24 8.82 -9.03 6.03
C GLN A 24 9.39 -9.79 4.83
N LEU A 25 8.72 -9.74 3.67
CA LEU A 25 9.20 -10.37 2.43
C LEU A 25 10.50 -9.73 1.95
N ALA A 26 10.61 -8.40 2.00
CA ALA A 26 11.84 -7.70 1.63
C ALA A 26 13.03 -8.11 2.52
N THR A 27 12.81 -8.18 3.82
CA THR A 27 13.82 -8.68 4.77
C THR A 27 14.20 -10.13 4.49
N LEU A 28 13.22 -10.98 4.19
CA LEU A 28 13.47 -12.38 3.83
C LEU A 28 14.32 -12.51 2.58
N TYR A 29 14.02 -11.74 1.53
CA TYR A 29 14.80 -11.78 0.28
C TYR A 29 16.23 -11.26 0.44
N ALA A 30 16.45 -10.32 1.36
CA ALA A 30 17.79 -9.81 1.69
C ALA A 30 18.59 -10.74 2.64
N SER A 31 17.96 -11.77 3.20
CA SER A 31 18.58 -12.63 4.23
C SER A 31 19.69 -13.56 3.71
N GLY A 32 19.75 -13.80 2.40
CA GLY A 32 20.72 -14.76 1.82
C GLY A 32 20.40 -16.22 2.11
N LEU A 33 19.20 -16.56 2.57
CA LEU A 33 18.77 -17.94 2.78
C LEU A 33 18.80 -18.76 1.50
N ALA A 34 19.09 -20.06 1.64
CA ALA A 34 18.99 -21.01 0.54
C ALA A 34 17.54 -21.07 -0.01
N PRO A 35 17.36 -21.48 -1.29
CA PRO A 35 16.04 -21.42 -1.95
C PRO A 35 14.93 -22.16 -1.21
N GLU A 36 15.19 -23.30 -0.64
CA GLU A 36 14.17 -24.12 0.04
C GLU A 36 13.65 -23.48 1.35
N PRO A 37 14.54 -23.10 2.31
CA PRO A 37 14.12 -22.34 3.49
C PRO A 37 13.43 -21.02 3.14
N MET A 38 13.91 -20.32 2.09
CA MET A 38 13.30 -19.06 1.63
C MET A 38 11.87 -19.25 1.16
N ARG A 39 11.58 -20.28 0.34
CA ARG A 39 10.22 -20.61 -0.10
C ARG A 39 9.30 -20.92 1.06
N LYS A 40 9.81 -21.68 2.05
CA LYS A 40 9.03 -22.06 3.23
C LYS A 40 8.65 -20.84 4.07
N GLN A 41 9.59 -19.94 4.32
CA GLN A 41 9.33 -18.71 5.07
C GLN A 41 8.42 -17.76 4.31
N LYS A 42 8.60 -17.62 2.99
CA LYS A 42 7.70 -16.86 2.13
C LYS A 42 6.26 -17.37 2.24
N ALA A 43 6.06 -18.67 2.13
CA ALA A 43 4.73 -19.27 2.24
C ALA A 43 4.10 -18.99 3.63
N ALA A 44 4.90 -19.04 4.70
CA ALA A 44 4.43 -18.73 6.05
C ALA A 44 4.00 -17.26 6.19
N ILE A 45 4.77 -16.32 5.64
CA ILE A 45 4.43 -14.88 5.66
C ILE A 45 3.12 -14.62 4.90
N LEU A 46 2.95 -15.21 3.72
CA LEU A 46 1.74 -15.03 2.93
C LEU A 46 0.52 -15.69 3.57
N ALA A 47 0.68 -16.85 4.19
CA ALA A 47 -0.40 -17.50 4.94
C ALA A 47 -0.82 -16.68 6.18
N ALA A 48 0.15 -16.12 6.90
CA ALA A 48 -0.11 -15.23 8.04
C ALA A 48 -0.87 -13.96 7.58
N LEU A 49 -0.47 -13.36 6.46
CA LEU A 49 -1.19 -12.22 5.90
C LEU A 49 -2.65 -12.57 5.56
N GLY A 50 -2.89 -13.72 4.95
CA GLY A 50 -4.25 -14.18 4.66
C GLY A 50 -5.10 -14.33 5.93
N ALA A 51 -4.54 -14.87 7.00
CA ALA A 51 -5.21 -14.98 8.29
C ALA A 51 -5.49 -13.60 8.91
N ASP A 52 -4.53 -12.68 8.83
CA ASP A 52 -4.66 -11.31 9.35
C ASP A 52 -5.75 -10.53 8.60
N ILE A 53 -5.85 -10.67 7.28
CA ILE A 53 -6.91 -10.05 6.47
C ILE A 53 -8.28 -10.55 6.91
N ARG A 54 -8.46 -11.86 7.08
CA ARG A 54 -9.73 -12.44 7.53
C ARG A 54 -10.10 -11.99 8.94
N ALA A 55 -9.13 -11.95 9.84
CA ALA A 55 -9.35 -11.45 11.20
C ALA A 55 -9.74 -9.97 11.21
N PHE A 56 -9.12 -9.18 10.35
CA PHE A 56 -9.46 -7.77 10.14
C PHE A 56 -10.90 -7.60 9.64
N GLU A 57 -11.30 -8.34 8.62
CA GLU A 57 -12.67 -8.31 8.08
C GLU A 57 -13.71 -8.64 9.15
N GLN A 58 -13.46 -9.68 9.96
CA GLN A 58 -14.36 -10.07 11.06
C GLN A 58 -14.46 -8.98 12.12
N ARG A 59 -13.32 -8.42 12.53
CA ARG A 59 -13.28 -7.40 13.58
C ARG A 59 -13.98 -6.11 13.15
N GLU A 60 -13.78 -5.70 11.92
CA GLU A 60 -14.31 -4.45 11.37
C GLU A 60 -15.71 -4.60 10.74
N GLY A 61 -16.20 -5.82 10.59
CA GLY A 61 -17.49 -6.10 9.95
C GLY A 61 -17.52 -5.71 8.47
N VAL A 62 -16.41 -5.86 7.77
CA VAL A 62 -16.25 -5.54 6.35
C VAL A 62 -15.91 -6.78 5.54
N SER A 63 -16.03 -6.68 4.23
CA SER A 63 -15.65 -7.74 3.28
C SER A 63 -14.87 -7.12 2.13
N TYR A 64 -13.79 -7.82 1.77
CA TYR A 64 -12.95 -7.48 0.63
C TYR A 64 -12.93 -8.67 -0.36
N PRO A 65 -13.95 -8.82 -1.22
CA PRO A 65 -14.10 -10.01 -2.07
C PRO A 65 -12.88 -10.32 -2.94
N LEU A 66 -12.19 -9.29 -3.42
CA LEU A 66 -10.98 -9.47 -4.21
C LEU A 66 -9.85 -10.12 -3.40
N TYR A 67 -9.66 -9.69 -2.16
CA TYR A 67 -8.64 -10.27 -1.27
C TYR A 67 -9.04 -11.68 -0.82
N ASP A 68 -10.31 -11.92 -0.55
CA ASP A 68 -10.83 -13.25 -0.24
C ASP A 68 -10.57 -14.24 -1.38
N GLN A 69 -10.79 -13.81 -2.61
CA GLN A 69 -10.47 -14.59 -3.79
C GLN A 69 -8.97 -14.85 -3.89
N TRP A 70 -8.13 -13.84 -3.70
CA TRP A 70 -6.67 -14.00 -3.73
C TRP A 70 -6.14 -14.92 -2.64
N ILE A 71 -6.72 -14.87 -1.44
CA ILE A 71 -6.37 -15.79 -0.35
C ILE A 71 -6.71 -17.22 -0.75
N LYS A 72 -7.89 -17.44 -1.34
CA LYS A 72 -8.35 -18.74 -1.80
C LYS A 72 -7.50 -19.31 -2.93
N GLU A 73 -7.10 -18.47 -3.87
CA GLU A 73 -6.26 -18.85 -5.03
C GLU A 73 -4.76 -18.90 -4.70
N GLY A 74 -4.34 -18.32 -3.60
CA GLY A 74 -2.96 -18.14 -3.15
C GLY A 74 -2.45 -16.72 -3.34
N LEU A 75 -2.11 -16.09 -2.23
CA LEU A 75 -1.41 -14.79 -2.23
C LEU A 75 -0.01 -14.98 -2.82
N ASN A 76 0.44 -13.99 -3.59
CA ASN A 76 1.78 -13.97 -4.19
C ASN A 76 2.33 -12.55 -4.28
N ASN A 77 3.62 -12.45 -4.58
CA ASN A 77 4.33 -11.17 -4.68
C ASN A 77 3.75 -10.23 -5.73
N ALA A 78 3.31 -10.77 -6.87
CA ALA A 78 2.77 -9.95 -7.96
C ALA A 78 1.47 -9.24 -7.54
N ARG A 79 0.59 -9.95 -6.83
CA ARG A 79 -0.65 -9.39 -6.29
C ARG A 79 -0.36 -8.31 -5.25
N LEU A 80 0.57 -8.55 -4.33
CA LEU A 80 1.00 -7.56 -3.34
C LEU A 80 1.67 -6.35 -3.99
N ALA A 81 2.50 -6.55 -5.00
CA ALA A 81 3.15 -5.45 -5.71
C ALA A 81 2.16 -4.54 -6.43
N SER A 82 1.11 -5.09 -7.04
CA SER A 82 0.09 -4.29 -7.72
C SER A 82 -0.69 -3.40 -6.75
N VAL A 83 -1.04 -3.92 -5.58
CA VAL A 83 -1.69 -3.16 -4.51
C VAL A 83 -0.78 -2.08 -3.97
N ALA A 84 0.47 -2.43 -3.71
CA ALA A 84 1.46 -1.51 -3.18
C ALA A 84 1.71 -0.31 -4.09
N THR A 85 1.81 -0.53 -5.39
CA THR A 85 1.99 0.56 -6.36
C THR A 85 0.87 1.59 -6.26
N TYR A 86 -0.36 1.14 -6.02
CA TYR A 86 -1.49 2.04 -5.82
C TYR A 86 -1.35 2.84 -4.51
N TYR A 87 -1.13 2.16 -3.38
CA TYR A 87 -1.11 2.80 -2.07
C TYR A 87 0.15 3.63 -1.79
N ASP A 88 1.30 3.22 -2.32
CA ASP A 88 2.57 3.95 -2.12
C ASP A 88 2.54 5.36 -2.74
N CYS A 89 1.71 5.59 -3.75
CA CYS A 89 1.64 6.86 -4.47
C CYS A 89 0.47 7.74 -4.04
N VAL A 90 -0.54 7.20 -3.36
CA VAL A 90 -1.71 7.98 -2.91
C VAL A 90 -1.34 9.15 -2.01
N PRO A 91 -0.46 9.00 -0.99
CA PRO A 91 -0.04 10.14 -0.17
C PRO A 91 0.60 11.26 -0.97
N GLY A 92 1.44 10.92 -1.95
CA GLY A 92 2.06 11.90 -2.84
C GLY A 92 1.07 12.68 -3.69
N PHE A 93 0.02 12.03 -4.20
CA PHE A 93 -1.05 12.70 -4.92
C PHE A 93 -1.92 13.58 -4.01
N LYS A 94 -2.20 13.15 -2.79
CA LYS A 94 -2.88 13.98 -1.79
C LYS A 94 -2.08 15.25 -1.49
N ARG A 95 -0.77 15.14 -1.31
CA ARG A 95 0.14 16.27 -1.14
C ARG A 95 0.12 17.21 -2.34
N LEU A 96 0.17 16.66 -3.54
CA LEU A 96 0.10 17.47 -4.77
C LEU A 96 -1.21 18.27 -4.84
N LEU A 97 -2.33 17.66 -4.46
CA LEU A 97 -3.63 18.34 -4.40
C LEU A 97 -3.63 19.47 -3.35
N ALA A 98 -3.08 19.21 -2.17
CA ALA A 98 -2.94 20.21 -1.11
C ALA A 98 -2.07 21.40 -1.56
N GLN A 99 -0.96 21.14 -2.26
CA GLN A 99 -0.10 22.18 -2.85
C GLN A 99 -0.81 23.03 -3.90
N GLN A 100 -1.89 22.54 -4.47
CA GLN A 100 -2.75 23.27 -5.40
C GLN A 100 -4.02 23.84 -4.74
N ASP A 101 -4.00 24.05 -3.41
CA ASP A 101 -5.11 24.60 -2.64
C ASP A 101 -6.42 23.82 -2.79
N GLN A 102 -6.36 22.50 -2.93
CA GLN A 102 -7.50 21.61 -3.21
C GLN A 102 -8.24 21.95 -4.51
N ASP A 103 -7.61 22.71 -5.40
CA ASP A 103 -8.16 23.08 -6.71
C ASP A 103 -7.91 21.95 -7.72
N LEU A 104 -8.97 21.25 -8.13
CA LEU A 104 -8.86 20.11 -9.04
C LEU A 104 -8.30 20.48 -10.42
N PRO A 105 -8.72 21.57 -11.10
CA PRO A 105 -8.12 21.99 -12.36
C PRO A 105 -6.60 22.22 -12.25
N ARG A 106 -6.15 22.90 -11.19
CA ARG A 106 -4.73 23.11 -10.91
C ARG A 106 -4.00 21.82 -10.61
N PHE A 107 -4.62 20.93 -9.84
CA PHE A 107 -4.09 19.58 -9.56
C PHE A 107 -3.89 18.77 -10.83
N TYR A 108 -4.87 18.76 -11.74
CA TYR A 108 -4.74 18.04 -13.03
C TYR A 108 -3.64 18.64 -13.91
N ALA A 109 -3.48 19.95 -13.91
CA ALA A 109 -2.39 20.61 -14.64
C ALA A 109 -1.02 20.21 -14.05
N ALA A 110 -0.86 20.22 -12.73
CA ALA A 110 0.35 19.80 -12.05
C ALA A 110 0.66 18.30 -12.29
N ALA A 111 -0.34 17.44 -12.24
CA ALA A 111 -0.18 16.01 -12.54
C ALA A 111 0.24 15.77 -13.99
N ARG A 112 -0.28 16.56 -14.92
CA ARG A 112 0.10 16.52 -16.34
C ARG A 112 1.55 16.92 -16.56
N GLU A 113 2.04 17.94 -15.86
CA GLU A 113 3.46 18.32 -15.87
C GLU A 113 4.37 17.20 -15.36
N LEU A 114 3.96 16.52 -14.28
CA LEU A 114 4.69 15.37 -13.77
C LEU A 114 4.75 14.21 -14.79
N ALA A 115 3.75 14.05 -15.64
CA ALA A 115 3.72 13.02 -16.66
C ALA A 115 4.86 13.18 -17.70
N HIS A 116 5.37 14.38 -17.88
CA HIS A 116 6.51 14.66 -18.77
C HIS A 116 7.87 14.32 -18.14
N ARG A 117 7.93 14.08 -16.84
CA ARG A 117 9.16 13.69 -16.16
C ARG A 117 9.45 12.20 -16.31
N SER A 118 10.69 11.79 -16.06
CA SER A 118 11.07 10.37 -16.05
C SER A 118 10.29 9.58 -15.01
N ARG A 119 10.18 8.27 -15.20
CA ARG A 119 9.53 7.37 -14.22
C ARG A 119 10.18 7.47 -12.84
N ALA A 120 11.53 7.53 -12.80
CA ALA A 120 12.27 7.62 -11.55
C ALA A 120 11.96 8.90 -10.78
N GLU A 121 11.89 10.04 -11.48
CA GLU A 121 11.54 11.34 -10.87
C GLU A 121 10.10 11.35 -10.35
N ARG A 122 9.14 10.84 -11.15
CA ARG A 122 7.75 10.74 -10.72
C ARG A 122 7.61 9.89 -9.46
N HIS A 123 8.29 8.74 -9.45
CA HIS A 123 8.25 7.83 -8.31
C HIS A 123 8.87 8.46 -7.07
N ALA A 124 9.99 9.15 -7.20
CA ALA A 124 10.62 9.86 -6.08
C ALA A 124 9.75 10.98 -5.50
N LEU A 125 8.99 11.68 -6.35
CA LEU A 125 8.13 12.79 -5.93
C LEU A 125 6.80 12.35 -5.32
N LEU A 126 6.21 11.25 -5.82
CA LEU A 126 4.85 10.84 -5.48
C LEU A 126 4.79 9.60 -4.62
N CYS A 127 5.79 8.73 -4.69
CA CYS A 127 5.73 7.37 -4.13
C CYS A 127 6.90 7.11 -3.19
N GLY A 128 6.72 6.18 -2.23
CA GLY A 128 7.79 5.72 -1.35
C GLY A 128 7.78 6.34 0.05
N SER A 129 8.78 5.99 0.85
CA SER A 129 8.85 6.31 2.29
C SER A 129 8.91 7.82 2.62
N ALA A 130 9.51 8.62 1.76
CA ALA A 130 9.55 10.08 1.93
C ALA A 130 8.16 10.72 1.80
N ALA A 131 7.29 10.15 0.96
CA ALA A 131 5.90 10.59 0.82
C ALA A 131 5.07 10.25 2.07
N ALA A 132 5.32 9.08 2.67
CA ALA A 132 4.64 8.64 3.89
C ALA A 132 5.10 9.39 5.15
N ALA A 133 6.36 9.78 5.23
CA ALA A 133 6.90 10.52 6.37
C ALA A 133 6.33 11.95 6.48
N ALA A 134 6.04 12.58 5.36
CA ALA A 134 5.47 13.93 5.35
C ALA A 134 4.00 13.97 5.84
N ASP A 135 3.24 12.87 5.67
CA ASP A 135 1.87 12.77 6.18
C ASP A 135 1.83 12.51 7.71
N ALA A 136 2.93 12.01 8.29
CA ALA A 136 3.02 11.74 9.72
C ALA A 136 3.35 12.98 10.58
N GLU A 137 3.82 14.07 9.96
CA GLU A 137 4.15 15.32 10.65
C GLU A 137 3.00 16.34 10.68
N GLU A 138 1.89 16.08 9.98
CA GLU A 138 0.72 16.97 9.93
C GLU A 138 -0.43 16.55 10.88
N ASP A 139 -0.28 15.50 11.68
CA ASP A 139 -1.22 15.08 12.70
C ASP A 139 -0.72 15.48 14.08
#